data_0e980135e451702ae90bcf44b1ca61d2
#
_entry.id   0e980135e451702ae90bcf44b1ca61d2
#
_cell.length_a   1.000
_cell.length_b   1.000
_cell.length_c   1.000
_cell.angle_alpha   90.00
_cell.angle_beta   90.00
_cell.angle_gamma   90.00
#
_symmetry.space_group_name_H-M   'P 1'
#
loop_
_entity.id
_entity.type
_entity.pdbx_description
1 polymer ?
#
loop_
_entity_poly.entity_id
_entity_poly.type
_entity_poly.pdbx_seq_one_letter_code
_entity_poly.pdbx_strand_id
1 'polypeptide(L)'
;MVSVIISNRKINPITTTHDLINIIKPLTPSRFFRKYASKVFQAIRIEVNKELDVLKSFLEQTSELLLPGGRLCVISYHSLEDRMVKRYITNGNFSTTAKKDLYGNFSVPFKKIGKMIQPSAVELKENIRSRSAKLRIAEKI
;
A
#
# COMPACT_ATOMS: atom_id res chain seq x y z
N MET A 1 6.64 19.17 8.49
CA MET A 1 5.36 18.64 9.02
C MET A 1 5.57 17.69 10.20
N VAL A 2 6.26 16.57 10.05
CA VAL A 2 6.49 15.61 11.17
C VAL A 2 7.15 16.28 12.38
N SER A 3 8.22 17.05 12.17
CA SER A 3 8.89 17.81 13.26
C SER A 3 7.95 18.75 14.01
N VAL A 4 7.06 19.43 13.30
CA VAL A 4 6.09 20.34 13.92
C VAL A 4 5.06 19.58 14.75
N ILE A 5 4.56 18.45 14.26
CA ILE A 5 3.65 17.58 15.03
C ILE A 5 4.33 17.10 16.31
N ILE A 6 5.60 16.64 16.22
CA ILE A 6 6.36 16.18 17.38
C ILE A 6 6.58 17.30 18.39
N SER A 7 6.93 18.51 17.94
CA SER A 7 7.14 19.65 18.83
C SER A 7 5.86 20.07 19.54
N ASN A 8 4.74 20.16 18.81
CA ASN A 8 3.44 20.50 19.41
C ASN A 8 2.98 19.45 20.42
N ARG A 9 3.15 18.16 20.11
CA ARG A 9 2.78 17.05 21.01
C ARG A 9 3.51 17.10 22.36
N LYS A 10 4.73 17.67 22.40
CA LYS A 10 5.50 17.83 23.64
C LYS A 10 4.94 18.94 24.53
N ILE A 11 4.28 19.94 23.96
CA ILE A 11 3.70 21.08 24.67
C ILE A 11 2.26 20.75 25.08
N ASN A 12 1.45 20.31 24.13
CA ASN A 12 0.06 19.94 24.33
C ASN A 12 -0.20 18.56 23.71
N PRO A 13 -0.77 17.60 24.47
CA PRO A 13 -1.17 16.30 23.94
C PRO A 13 -2.14 16.46 22.75
N ILE A 14 -1.93 15.67 21.71
CA ILE A 14 -2.86 15.58 20.56
C ILE A 14 -3.83 14.45 20.87
N THR A 15 -5.05 14.78 21.28
CA THR A 15 -6.05 13.81 21.73
C THR A 15 -7.15 13.56 20.71
N THR A 16 -7.37 14.51 19.81
CA THR A 16 -8.42 14.42 18.79
C THR A 16 -7.86 14.61 17.39
N THR A 17 -8.63 14.16 16.39
CA THR A 17 -8.33 14.43 14.97
C THR A 17 -8.32 15.91 14.67
N HIS A 18 -9.12 16.70 15.42
CA HIS A 18 -9.19 18.15 15.26
C HIS A 18 -7.91 18.85 15.72
N ASP A 19 -7.31 18.39 16.81
CA ASP A 19 -6.02 18.93 17.30
C ASP A 19 -4.95 18.75 16.23
N LEU A 20 -4.88 17.55 15.64
CA LEU A 20 -3.94 17.28 14.55
C LEU A 20 -4.21 18.17 13.33
N ILE A 21 -5.48 18.37 12.95
CA ILE A 21 -5.86 19.24 11.84
C ILE A 21 -5.39 20.67 12.11
N ASN A 22 -5.59 21.20 13.31
CA ASN A 22 -5.17 22.55 13.67
C ASN A 22 -3.64 22.74 13.56
N ILE A 23 -2.86 21.72 13.90
CA ILE A 23 -1.39 21.74 13.77
C ILE A 23 -0.94 21.73 12.31
N ILE A 24 -1.57 20.93 11.45
CA ILE A 24 -1.13 20.76 10.06
C ILE A 24 -1.69 21.82 9.11
N LYS A 25 -2.82 22.45 9.45
CA LYS A 25 -3.51 23.43 8.60
C LYS A 25 -2.63 24.62 8.22
N PRO A 26 -1.88 25.27 9.14
CA PRO A 26 -0.99 26.38 8.79
C PRO A 26 0.20 26.00 7.92
N LEU A 27 0.56 24.69 7.88
CA LEU A 27 1.73 24.19 7.17
C LEU A 27 1.48 23.93 5.67
N THR A 28 0.23 24.14 5.23
CA THR A 28 -0.16 23.77 3.87
C THR A 28 -1.03 24.85 3.23
N PRO A 29 -0.80 25.16 1.94
CA PRO A 29 -1.70 26.08 1.22
C PRO A 29 -3.14 25.56 1.25
N SER A 30 -4.10 26.46 1.47
CA SER A 30 -5.53 26.11 1.66
C SER A 30 -6.09 25.21 0.54
N ARG A 31 -5.72 25.48 -0.72
CA ARG A 31 -6.16 24.69 -1.89
C ARG A 31 -5.72 23.23 -1.85
N PHE A 32 -4.64 22.91 -1.15
CA PHE A 32 -4.09 21.56 -1.06
C PHE A 32 -4.31 20.89 0.29
N PHE A 33 -4.90 21.60 1.25
CA PHE A 33 -5.05 21.15 2.63
C PHE A 33 -5.69 19.75 2.71
N ARG A 34 -6.83 19.53 2.04
CA ARG A 34 -7.53 18.23 2.05
C ARG A 34 -6.62 17.08 1.60
N LYS A 35 -5.84 17.29 0.54
CA LYS A 35 -4.90 16.29 0.01
C LYS A 35 -3.78 15.97 0.99
N TYR A 36 -3.25 16.98 1.67
CA TYR A 36 -2.17 16.77 2.67
C TYR A 36 -2.72 16.13 3.94
N ALA A 37 -3.85 16.60 4.45
CA ALA A 37 -4.50 16.02 5.61
C ALA A 37 -4.80 14.52 5.38
N SER A 38 -5.40 14.16 4.26
CA SER A 38 -5.66 12.75 3.91
C SER A 38 -4.40 11.89 3.95
N LYS A 39 -3.26 12.41 3.45
CA LYS A 39 -1.99 11.67 3.51
C LYS A 39 -1.45 11.49 4.92
N VAL A 40 -1.61 12.51 5.78
CA VAL A 40 -1.18 12.43 7.19
C VAL A 40 -2.03 11.38 7.92
N PHE A 41 -3.36 11.45 7.80
CA PHE A 41 -4.24 10.46 8.42
C PHE A 41 -4.03 9.05 7.86
N GLN A 42 -3.80 8.92 6.55
CA GLN A 42 -3.45 7.63 5.94
C GLN A 42 -2.15 7.07 6.53
N ALA A 43 -1.11 7.89 6.70
CA ALA A 43 0.15 7.44 7.28
C ALA A 43 -0.02 6.95 8.72
N ILE A 44 -0.80 7.67 9.54
CA ILE A 44 -1.11 7.28 10.91
C ILE A 44 -1.90 5.96 10.92
N ARG A 45 -2.92 5.83 10.07
CA ARG A 45 -3.74 4.61 9.97
C ARG A 45 -2.89 3.39 9.61
N ILE A 46 -2.02 3.53 8.60
CA ILE A 46 -1.11 2.47 8.17
C ILE A 46 -0.22 2.02 9.34
N GLU A 47 0.33 2.98 10.10
CA GLU A 47 1.22 2.67 11.22
C GLU A 47 0.48 2.04 12.40
N VAL A 48 -0.67 2.60 12.78
CA VAL A 48 -1.48 2.08 13.91
C VAL A 48 -2.01 0.67 13.62
N ASN A 49 -2.48 0.44 12.40
CA ASN A 49 -3.03 -0.87 12.00
C ASN A 49 -1.95 -1.85 11.51
N LYS A 50 -0.70 -1.42 11.40
CA LYS A 50 0.39 -2.23 10.81
C LYS A 50 0.04 -2.79 9.42
N GLU A 51 -0.68 -2.00 8.62
CA GLU A 51 -1.29 -2.45 7.36
C GLU A 51 -0.27 -3.07 6.40
N LEU A 52 0.93 -2.48 6.30
CA LEU A 52 1.98 -2.99 5.42
C LEU A 52 2.65 -4.25 5.96
N ASP A 53 2.79 -4.38 7.28
CA ASP A 53 3.36 -5.58 7.91
C ASP A 53 2.40 -6.76 7.76
N VAL A 54 1.11 -6.52 7.97
CA VAL A 54 0.04 -7.52 7.76
C VAL A 54 -0.01 -7.94 6.29
N LEU A 55 0.03 -6.99 5.35
CA LEU A 55 0.07 -7.31 3.92
C LEU A 55 1.31 -8.12 3.54
N LYS A 56 2.47 -7.79 4.12
CA LYS A 56 3.70 -8.54 3.92
C LYS A 56 3.55 -9.98 4.36
N SER A 57 3.10 -10.20 5.60
CA SER A 57 2.87 -11.53 6.17
C SER A 57 1.84 -12.33 5.34
N PHE A 58 0.75 -11.69 4.93
CA PHE A 58 -0.24 -12.32 4.04
C PHE A 58 0.38 -12.81 2.73
N LEU A 59 1.15 -11.97 2.05
CA LEU A 59 1.79 -12.33 0.78
C LEU A 59 2.81 -13.47 0.95
N GLU A 60 3.59 -13.48 2.02
CA GLU A 60 4.54 -14.55 2.34
C GLU A 60 3.80 -15.89 2.54
N GLN A 61 2.74 -15.89 3.34
CA GLN A 61 1.93 -17.08 3.59
C GLN A 61 1.23 -17.61 2.32
N THR A 62 0.80 -16.76 1.39
CA THR A 62 0.17 -17.23 0.15
C THR A 62 1.11 -18.07 -0.70
N SER A 63 2.43 -17.86 -0.62
CA SER A 63 3.39 -18.67 -1.35
C SER A 63 3.55 -20.08 -0.81
N GLU A 64 3.17 -20.32 0.45
CA GLU A 64 3.21 -21.62 1.13
C GLU A 64 1.86 -22.34 1.00
N LEU A 65 0.76 -21.58 1.06
CA LEU A 65 -0.58 -22.15 1.06
C LEU A 65 -1.13 -22.51 -0.33
N LEU A 66 -0.69 -21.79 -1.37
CA LEU A 66 -1.16 -22.04 -2.72
C LEU A 66 -0.39 -23.19 -3.36
N LEU A 67 -1.12 -24.13 -3.91
CA LEU A 67 -0.54 -25.20 -4.77
C LEU A 67 -0.08 -24.62 -6.12
N PRO A 68 0.89 -25.26 -6.80
CA PRO A 68 1.26 -24.92 -8.16
C PRO A 68 0.03 -24.81 -9.08
N GLY A 69 -0.03 -23.74 -9.89
CA GLY A 69 -1.19 -23.40 -10.71
C GLY A 69 -2.28 -22.61 -9.98
N GLY A 70 -2.24 -22.53 -8.64
CA GLY A 70 -3.16 -21.71 -7.84
C GLY A 70 -3.02 -20.22 -8.13
N ARG A 71 -4.12 -19.48 -8.08
CA ARG A 71 -4.14 -18.05 -8.42
C ARG A 71 -4.27 -17.15 -7.22
N LEU A 72 -3.40 -16.14 -7.15
CA LEU A 72 -3.43 -15.04 -6.21
C LEU A 72 -4.00 -13.81 -6.91
N CYS A 73 -5.14 -13.30 -6.40
CA CYS A 73 -5.76 -12.06 -6.86
C CYS A 73 -5.76 -11.04 -5.72
N VAL A 74 -5.11 -9.90 -5.91
CA VAL A 74 -5.01 -8.85 -4.88
C VAL A 74 -5.49 -7.53 -5.43
N ILE A 75 -6.44 -6.91 -4.72
CA ILE A 75 -6.88 -5.54 -4.97
C ILE A 75 -6.22 -4.64 -3.91
N SER A 76 -5.53 -3.61 -4.36
CA SER A 76 -4.92 -2.57 -3.53
C SER A 76 -5.53 -1.21 -3.84
N TYR A 77 -5.65 -0.34 -2.83
CA TYR A 77 -6.26 0.98 -2.94
C TYR A 77 -5.27 2.13 -2.88
N HIS A 78 -4.04 1.89 -2.46
CA HIS A 78 -3.01 2.92 -2.45
C HIS A 78 -1.66 2.42 -2.99
N SER A 79 -0.80 3.37 -3.33
CA SER A 79 0.45 3.09 -4.03
C SER A 79 1.47 2.27 -3.23
N LEU A 80 1.43 2.31 -1.91
CA LEU A 80 2.35 1.54 -1.06
C LEU A 80 1.99 0.05 -1.10
N GLU A 81 0.69 -0.29 -0.94
CA GLU A 81 0.20 -1.66 -1.10
C GLU A 81 0.51 -2.20 -2.49
N ASP A 82 0.09 -1.47 -3.54
CA ASP A 82 0.30 -1.87 -4.93
C ASP A 82 1.78 -2.14 -5.25
N ARG A 83 2.68 -1.31 -4.71
CA ARG A 83 4.13 -1.48 -4.87
C ARG A 83 4.62 -2.75 -4.18
N MET A 84 4.13 -3.03 -2.98
CA MET A 84 4.49 -4.22 -2.21
C MET A 84 4.03 -5.50 -2.93
N VAL A 85 2.76 -5.56 -3.35
CA VAL A 85 2.20 -6.67 -4.12
C VAL A 85 2.96 -6.88 -5.43
N LYS A 86 3.22 -5.79 -6.19
CA LYS A 86 4.00 -5.86 -7.42
C LYS A 86 5.38 -6.45 -7.19
N ARG A 87 6.11 -5.94 -6.18
CA ARG A 87 7.48 -6.42 -5.89
C ARG A 87 7.49 -7.88 -5.51
N TYR A 88 6.56 -8.31 -4.65
CA TYR A 88 6.49 -9.70 -4.24
C TYR A 88 6.21 -10.64 -5.40
N ILE A 89 5.24 -10.33 -6.26
CA ILE A 89 4.93 -11.10 -7.46
C ILE A 89 6.12 -11.15 -8.43
N THR A 90 6.83 -10.03 -8.61
CA THR A 90 7.89 -9.93 -9.65
C THR A 90 9.24 -10.41 -9.16
N ASN A 91 9.56 -10.18 -7.89
CA ASN A 91 10.91 -10.37 -7.34
C ASN A 91 10.97 -11.51 -6.30
N GLY A 92 9.84 -12.06 -5.88
CA GLY A 92 9.76 -13.02 -4.76
C GLY A 92 10.10 -12.41 -3.39
N ASN A 93 10.25 -11.09 -3.33
CA ASN A 93 10.56 -10.35 -2.10
C ASN A 93 10.04 -8.91 -2.18
N PHE A 94 10.21 -8.13 -1.09
CA PHE A 94 9.73 -6.74 -1.01
C PHE A 94 10.78 -5.69 -1.43
N SER A 95 11.97 -6.12 -1.82
CA SER A 95 13.05 -5.26 -2.28
C SER A 95 12.84 -4.78 -3.71
N THR A 96 13.63 -3.81 -4.14
CA THR A 96 13.63 -3.32 -5.53
C THR A 96 14.26 -4.30 -6.50
N THR A 97 15.12 -5.20 -6.01
CA THR A 97 15.84 -6.19 -6.79
C THR A 97 15.45 -7.60 -6.39
N ALA A 98 15.26 -8.48 -7.36
CA ALA A 98 15.08 -9.91 -7.11
C ALA A 98 16.42 -10.51 -6.62
N LYS A 99 16.32 -11.43 -5.66
CA LYS A 99 17.49 -12.23 -5.26
C LYS A 99 17.78 -13.26 -6.36
N LYS A 100 19.03 -13.30 -6.79
CA LYS A 100 19.55 -14.35 -7.67
C LYS A 100 20.21 -15.43 -6.83
N ASP A 101 20.07 -16.68 -7.29
CA ASP A 101 20.89 -17.77 -6.78
C ASP A 101 22.34 -17.66 -7.30
N LEU A 102 23.20 -18.57 -6.89
CA LEU A 102 24.60 -18.62 -7.33
C LEU A 102 24.76 -18.82 -8.85
N TYR A 103 23.73 -19.31 -9.52
CA TYR A 103 23.67 -19.54 -10.97
C TYR A 103 22.99 -18.41 -11.74
N GLY A 104 22.55 -17.35 -11.04
CA GLY A 104 21.88 -16.19 -11.65
C GLY A 104 20.39 -16.35 -11.88
N ASN A 105 19.76 -17.46 -11.46
CA ASN A 105 18.33 -17.70 -11.61
C ASN A 105 17.54 -16.92 -10.55
N PHE A 106 16.34 -16.51 -10.90
CA PHE A 106 15.41 -15.85 -9.97
C PHE A 106 14.48 -16.91 -9.35
N SER A 107 14.55 -17.06 -8.03
CA SER A 107 13.54 -17.81 -7.30
C SER A 107 12.37 -16.90 -6.96
N VAL A 108 11.33 -16.95 -7.77
CA VAL A 108 10.07 -16.21 -7.52
C VAL A 108 8.93 -17.22 -7.32
N PRO A 109 8.09 -17.01 -6.28
CA PRO A 109 7.01 -17.97 -5.99
C PRO A 109 5.83 -17.85 -6.96
N PHE A 110 5.75 -16.76 -7.71
CA PHE A 110 4.60 -16.44 -8.55
C PHE A 110 5.02 -15.99 -9.96
N LYS A 111 4.22 -16.39 -10.94
CA LYS A 111 4.24 -15.88 -12.31
C LYS A 111 3.11 -14.85 -12.47
N LYS A 112 3.46 -13.63 -12.88
CA LYS A 112 2.47 -12.57 -13.14
C LYS A 112 1.53 -12.98 -14.28
N ILE A 113 0.21 -12.80 -14.09
CA ILE A 113 -0.82 -13.00 -15.11
C ILE A 113 -1.34 -11.66 -15.61
N GLY A 114 -1.12 -11.38 -16.89
CA GLY A 114 -1.59 -10.17 -17.53
C GLY A 114 -0.98 -8.85 -16.99
N LYS A 115 -1.63 -7.74 -17.31
CA LYS A 115 -1.30 -6.41 -16.80
C LYS A 115 -2.13 -6.10 -15.55
N MET A 116 -1.72 -5.09 -14.79
CA MET A 116 -2.51 -4.53 -13.71
C MET A 116 -3.84 -3.98 -14.28
N ILE A 117 -4.96 -4.34 -13.63
CA ILE A 117 -6.30 -3.96 -14.04
C ILE A 117 -6.78 -2.80 -13.15
N GLN A 118 -7.39 -1.81 -13.76
CA GLN A 118 -8.04 -0.69 -13.10
C GLN A 118 -9.55 -0.77 -13.29
N PRO A 119 -10.35 -0.10 -12.44
CA PRO A 119 -11.80 -0.05 -12.60
C PRO A 119 -12.21 0.49 -13.97
N SER A 120 -13.25 -0.09 -14.52
CA SER A 120 -13.85 0.38 -15.76
C SER A 120 -14.56 1.74 -15.60
N ALA A 121 -14.84 2.42 -16.70
CA ALA A 121 -15.61 3.66 -16.66
C ALA A 121 -17.03 3.45 -16.11
N VAL A 122 -17.61 2.28 -16.32
CA VAL A 122 -18.94 1.91 -15.77
C VAL A 122 -18.85 1.78 -14.26
N GLU A 123 -17.89 1.01 -13.75
CA GLU A 123 -17.69 0.86 -12.31
C GLU A 123 -17.40 2.19 -11.61
N LEU A 124 -16.64 3.08 -12.24
CA LEU A 124 -16.37 4.41 -11.68
C LEU A 124 -17.62 5.30 -11.56
N LYS A 125 -18.60 5.12 -12.44
CA LYS A 125 -19.90 5.82 -12.33
C LYS A 125 -20.75 5.29 -11.19
N GLU A 126 -20.73 3.99 -10.98
CA GLU A 126 -21.50 3.31 -9.93
C GLU A 126 -20.83 3.43 -8.56
N ASN A 127 -19.49 3.30 -8.54
CA ASN A 127 -18.69 3.34 -7.31
C ASN A 127 -17.43 4.19 -7.46
N ILE A 128 -17.56 5.48 -7.24
CA ILE A 128 -16.43 6.42 -7.32
C ILE A 128 -15.28 6.06 -6.35
N ARG A 129 -15.55 5.29 -5.28
CA ARG A 129 -14.53 4.87 -4.33
C ARG A 129 -13.55 3.87 -4.93
N SER A 130 -13.94 3.15 -5.99
CA SER A 130 -13.08 2.21 -6.71
C SER A 130 -11.95 2.89 -7.51
N ARG A 131 -11.99 4.21 -7.69
CA ARG A 131 -11.05 4.99 -8.53
C ARG A 131 -9.57 4.67 -8.30
N SER A 132 -9.18 4.37 -7.09
CA SER A 132 -7.79 4.06 -6.75
C SER A 132 -7.46 2.58 -6.72
N ALA A 133 -8.46 1.72 -6.96
CA ALA A 133 -8.29 0.28 -6.93
C ALA A 133 -7.38 -0.20 -8.06
N LYS A 134 -6.55 -1.19 -7.76
CA LYS A 134 -5.66 -1.87 -8.70
C LYS A 134 -5.67 -3.36 -8.41
N LEU A 135 -6.14 -4.14 -9.37
CA LEU A 135 -6.12 -5.59 -9.28
C LEU A 135 -4.84 -6.13 -9.93
N ARG A 136 -4.14 -6.97 -9.21
CA ARG A 136 -3.03 -7.79 -9.72
C ARG A 136 -3.35 -9.26 -9.59
N ILE A 137 -3.00 -10.01 -10.61
CA ILE A 137 -3.22 -11.46 -10.67
C ILE A 137 -1.87 -12.13 -10.89
N ALA A 138 -1.63 -13.18 -10.14
CA ALA A 138 -0.46 -14.02 -10.28
C ALA A 138 -0.82 -15.50 -10.11
N GLU A 139 -0.03 -16.38 -10.67
CA GLU A 139 -0.17 -17.83 -10.58
C GLU A 139 1.02 -18.40 -9.82
N LYS A 140 0.77 -19.30 -8.89
CA LYS A 140 1.82 -20.02 -8.16
C LYS A 140 2.58 -20.93 -9.11
N ILE A 141 3.90 -20.84 -9.09
CA ILE A 141 4.81 -21.71 -9.85
C ILE A 141 5.16 -22.92 -9.00
#